data_988d258e117ef94fcd30ec90df5e1244
#
_entry.id   988d258e117ef94fcd30ec90df5e1244
#
_cell.length_a   1.000
_cell.length_b   1.000
_cell.length_c   1.000
_cell.angle_alpha   90.00
_cell.angle_beta   90.00
_cell.angle_gamma   90.00
#
_symmetry.space_group_name_H-M   'P 1'
#
loop_
_entity.id
_entity.type
_entity.pdbx_description
1 polymer ?
#
loop_
_entity_poly.entity_id
_entity_poly.type
_entity_poly.pdbx_seq_one_letter_code
_entity_poly.pdbx_strand_id
1 'polypeptide(L)' 'MKYAFGVDIGGTTVKMGLLEEEGDIVESWEIPTRTENHGINILPDIASSIKNKMEERGMSKADTAG' A
#
# COMPACT_ATOMS: atom_id res chain seq x y z
N MET A 1 9.85 1.45 15.79
CA MET A 1 8.68 2.25 15.38
C MET A 1 7.82 1.44 14.44
N LYS A 2 6.51 1.45 14.65
CA LYS A 2 5.59 0.68 13.82
C LYS A 2 4.90 1.56 12.79
N TYR A 3 4.61 0.96 11.65
CA TYR A 3 3.93 1.62 10.55
C TYR A 3 2.67 0.84 10.18
N ALA A 4 1.74 1.51 9.55
CA ALA A 4 0.56 0.89 8.99
C ALA A 4 0.42 1.35 7.54
N PHE A 5 -0.20 0.50 6.71
CA PHE A 5 -0.52 0.87 5.35
C PHE A 5 -2.03 1.08 5.23
N GLY A 6 -2.41 2.20 4.65
CA GLY A 6 -3.80 2.47 4.32
C GLY A 6 -4.01 2.30 2.83
N VAL A 7 -5.15 1.73 2.44
CA VAL A 7 -5.47 1.49 1.04
C VAL A 7 -6.86 2.01 0.75
N ASP A 8 -7.00 2.80 -0.32
CA ASP A 8 -8.27 3.31 -0.79
C ASP A 8 -8.41 2.93 -2.26
N ILE A 9 -9.32 2.02 -2.55
CA ILE A 9 -9.53 1.51 -3.90
C ILE A 9 -10.59 2.35 -4.61
N GLY A 10 -10.15 3.09 -5.63
CA GLY A 10 -11.06 3.86 -6.48
C GLY A 10 -11.31 3.16 -7.81
N GLY A 11 -12.19 3.74 -8.61
CA GLY A 11 -12.51 3.18 -9.93
C GLY A 11 -11.39 3.28 -10.95
N THR A 12 -10.49 4.24 -10.81
CA THR A 12 -9.39 4.48 -11.75
C THR A 12 -8.02 4.31 -11.11
N THR A 13 -7.89 4.57 -9.82
CA THR A 13 -6.62 4.44 -9.12
C THR A 13 -6.82 3.83 -7.73
N VAL A 14 -5.77 3.18 -7.26
CA VAL A 14 -5.68 2.71 -5.87
C VAL A 14 -4.71 3.63 -5.16
N LYS A 15 -5.18 4.31 -4.12
CA LYS A 15 -4.35 5.22 -3.33
C LYS A 15 -3.85 4.49 -2.10
N MET A 16 -2.57 4.61 -1.83
CA MET A 16 -1.96 3.96 -0.69
C MET A 16 -1.19 4.97 0.15
N GLY A 17 -1.18 4.75 1.44
CA GLY A 17 -0.45 5.61 2.36
C GLY A 17 0.32 4.78 3.38
N LEU A 18 1.50 5.25 3.71
CA LEU A 18 2.30 4.71 4.79
C LEU A 18 2.16 5.66 5.97
N LEU A 19 1.64 5.15 7.07
CA LEU A 19 1.38 5.95 8.25
C LEU A 19 2.24 5.45 9.41
N GLU A 20 2.67 6.39 10.25
CA GLU A 20 3.33 6.00 11.50
C GLU A 20 2.29 5.66 12.56
N GLU A 21 2.78 5.08 13.64
CA GLU A 21 1.96 4.63 14.76
C GLU A 21 1.04 5.73 15.30
N GLU A 22 1.47 6.99 15.22
CA GLU A 22 0.70 8.14 15.71
C GLU A 22 -0.35 8.62 14.70
N GLY A 23 -0.39 8.04 13.52
CA GLY A 23 -1.36 8.36 12.49
C GLY A 23 -0.91 9.40 11.48
N ASP A 24 0.32 9.89 11.57
CA ASP A 24 0.86 10.83 10.58
C ASP A 24 1.21 10.10 9.29
N ILE A 25 0.89 10.72 8.16
CA ILE A 25 1.22 10.17 6.86
C ILE A 25 2.69 10.43 6.56
N VAL A 26 3.46 9.35 6.44
CA VAL A 26 4.89 9.42 6.11
C VAL A 26 5.08 9.57 4.62
N GLU A 27 4.31 8.83 3.85
CA GLU A 27 4.39 8.84 2.40
C GLU A 27 3.06 8.35 1.82
N SER A 28 2.70 8.88 0.65
CA SER A 28 1.53 8.37 -0.06
C SER A 28 1.86 8.24 -1.54
N TRP A 29 1.22 7.28 -2.18
CA TRP A 29 1.40 7.04 -3.61
C TRP A 29 0.15 6.37 -4.15
N GLU A 30 0.07 6.27 -5.48
CA GLU A 30 -1.07 5.62 -6.11
C GLU A 30 -0.61 4.77 -7.29
N ILE A 31 -1.42 3.76 -7.58
CA ILE A 31 -1.22 2.89 -8.73
C ILE A 31 -2.52 2.82 -9.53
N PRO A 32 -2.46 2.48 -10.84
CA PRO A 32 -3.68 2.32 -11.63
C PRO A 32 -4.51 1.14 -11.12
N THR A 33 -5.83 1.29 -11.16
CA THR A 33 -6.74 0.18 -10.88
C THR A 33 -6.91 -0.63 -12.15
N ARG A 34 -6.44 -1.88 -12.16
CA ARG A 34 -6.61 -2.76 -13.31
C ARG A 34 -7.89 -3.57 -13.12
N THR A 35 -8.91 -3.21 -13.89
CA THR A 35 -10.24 -3.83 -13.75
C THR A 35 -10.46 -5.01 -14.70
N GLU A 36 -9.54 -5.31 -15.59
CA GLU A 36 -9.64 -6.44 -16.50
C GLU A 36 -9.72 -7.74 -15.73
N ASN A 37 -10.36 -8.74 -16.33
CA ASN A 37 -10.57 -10.05 -15.71
C ASN A 37 -11.24 -9.95 -14.34
N HIS A 38 -12.25 -9.08 -14.23
CA HIS A 38 -13.03 -8.88 -13.01
C HIS A 38 -12.19 -8.38 -11.83
N GLY A 39 -11.13 -7.63 -12.12
CA GLY A 39 -10.29 -7.04 -11.09
C GLY A 39 -9.38 -8.03 -10.38
N ILE A 40 -9.09 -9.15 -11.00
CA ILE A 40 -8.24 -10.20 -10.40
C ILE A 40 -6.85 -9.70 -10.03
N ASN A 41 -6.37 -8.64 -10.70
CA ASN A 41 -5.04 -8.09 -10.47
C ASN A 41 -5.00 -7.03 -9.37
N ILE A 42 -6.14 -6.59 -8.85
CA ILE A 42 -6.18 -5.49 -7.88
C ILE A 42 -5.44 -5.85 -6.59
N LEU A 43 -5.80 -6.95 -5.95
CA LEU A 43 -5.15 -7.36 -4.71
C LEU A 43 -3.68 -7.71 -4.88
N PRO A 44 -3.28 -8.49 -5.92
CA PRO A 44 -1.86 -8.73 -6.16
C PRO A 44 -1.06 -7.45 -6.44
N ASP A 45 -1.64 -6.49 -7.16
CA ASP A 45 -0.97 -5.22 -7.43
C ASP A 45 -0.74 -4.43 -6.14
N ILE A 46 -1.73 -4.40 -5.25
CA ILE A 46 -1.61 -3.74 -3.97
C ILE A 46 -0.51 -4.41 -3.14
N ALA A 47 -0.53 -5.72 -3.05
CA ALA A 47 0.46 -6.48 -2.28
C ALA A 47 1.88 -6.24 -2.81
N SER A 48 2.06 -6.25 -4.13
CA SER A 48 3.36 -5.98 -4.75
C SER A 48 3.84 -4.56 -4.46
N SER A 49 2.94 -3.60 -4.54
CA SER A 49 3.28 -2.20 -4.31
C SER A 49 3.71 -1.97 -2.86
N ILE A 50 3.00 -2.56 -1.92
CA ILE A 50 3.35 -2.48 -0.50
C ILE A 50 4.70 -3.14 -0.24
N LYS A 51 4.92 -4.32 -0.82
CA LYS A 51 6.17 -5.04 -0.66
C LYS A 51 7.35 -4.23 -1.19
N ASN A 52 7.19 -3.63 -2.38
CA ASN A 52 8.22 -2.80 -2.97
C ASN A 52 8.53 -1.59 -2.09
N LYS A 53 7.52 -0.98 -1.52
CA LYS A 53 7.70 0.16 -0.62
C LYS A 53 8.45 -0.24 0.64
N MET A 54 8.13 -1.40 1.20
CA MET A 54 8.83 -1.93 2.36
C MET A 54 10.31 -2.16 2.06
N GLU A 55 10.61 -2.74 0.91
CA GLU A 55 11.99 -2.97 0.49
C GLU A 55 12.74 -1.66 0.28
N GLU A 56 12.09 -0.69 -0.34
CA GLU A 56 12.67 0.63 -0.59
C GLU A 56 13.05 1.33 0.72
N ARG A 57 12.27 1.13 1.77
CA ARG A 57 12.51 1.76 3.06
C ARG A 57 13.28 0.87 4.04
N GLY A 58 13.63 -0.35 3.63
CA GLY A 58 14.32 -1.28 4.50
C GLY A 58 13.46 -1.79 5.66
N MET A 59 12.14 -1.84 5.46
CA MET A 59 11.20 -2.30 6.47
C MET A 59 11.03 -3.81 6.45
N SER A 60 10.70 -4.38 7.58
CA SER A 60 10.35 -5.79 7.68
C SER A 60 8.89 -5.92 8.13
N LYS A 61 8.37 -7.15 8.14
CA LYS A 61 7.01 -7.38 8.62
C LYS A 61 6.82 -6.96 10.07
N ALA A 62 7.88 -6.99 10.87
CA ALA A 62 7.82 -6.58 12.27
C ALA A 62 7.57 -5.08 12.43
N ASP A 63 7.85 -4.30 11.39
CA ASP A 63 7.66 -2.85 11.42
C ASP A 63 6.25 -2.41 11.03
N THR A 64 5.41 -3.35 10.60
CA THR A 64 4.05 -3.03 10.16
C THR A 64 3.02 -3.55 11.16
N ALA A 65 1.94 -2.80 11.30
CA ALA A 65 0.85 -3.16 12.19
C ALA A 65 -0.36 -3.76 11.47
N GLY A 66 -0.29 -3.90 10.17
CA GLY A 66 -1.41 -4.50 9.46
C GLY A 66 -1.44 -4.30 8.00
#